data_ec0fb176e38835eb439f62bccd690e28
#
_entry.id   ec0fb176e38835eb439f62bccd690e28
#
_cell.length_a   1.000
_cell.length_b   1.000
_cell.length_c   1.000
_cell.angle_alpha   90.00
_cell.angle_beta   90.00
_cell.angle_gamma   90.00
#
_symmetry.space_group_name_H-M   'P 1'
#
loop_
_entity.id
_entity.type
_entity.pdbx_description
1 polymer ?
#
loop_
_entity_poly.entity_id
_entity_poly.type
_entity_poly.pdbx_seq_one_letter_code
_entity_poly.pdbx_strand_id
1 'polypeptide(L)'
;MATLRDIRRRIRSVESTQKITRAMKLVAAAKLRRAQERIVAARPYAGKMAELLGNLVSSAGAHDEAPHPLLVQRAGPRRQVVIITADRGLAGAFNSNIVRRARDFIRQSSAPDVTLVVVGRKGRDFFRRRGFTIKRDMLGFWDRLAYGHAAEIADFLMRQYLDAEVDEVHLIYNEFRSVAVQRPVLEQLLPIPRAEAGEGRATTVDYLYEPSPEAILGDLLPRHVRTQVFRALMESLAGEYGARMTAMEAATKNAKEMIEVLTIQYNKARQEKITKELLDIVGGAEALKQGAEA
;
A
#
# COMPACT_ATOMS: atom_id res chain seq x y z
N MET A 1 -28.89 -15.09 -28.71
CA MET A 1 -27.58 -15.79 -28.68
C MET A 1 -26.47 -14.82 -29.12
N ALA A 2 -25.29 -14.90 -28.56
CA ALA A 2 -24.16 -14.06 -29.02
C ALA A 2 -23.74 -14.47 -30.44
N THR A 3 -23.55 -13.51 -31.33
CA THR A 3 -23.13 -13.80 -32.70
C THR A 3 -21.66 -14.21 -32.75
N LEU A 4 -21.25 -14.97 -33.79
CA LEU A 4 -19.82 -15.29 -34.01
C LEU A 4 -18.94 -14.05 -34.03
N ARG A 5 -19.43 -12.92 -34.51
CA ARG A 5 -18.74 -11.64 -34.54
C ARG A 5 -18.52 -11.10 -33.11
N ASP A 6 -19.51 -11.26 -32.23
CA ASP A 6 -19.42 -10.82 -30.84
C ASP A 6 -18.42 -11.65 -30.04
N ILE A 7 -18.42 -12.98 -30.22
CA ILE A 7 -17.45 -13.86 -29.56
C ILE A 7 -16.02 -13.52 -30.01
N ARG A 8 -15.83 -13.35 -31.34
CA ARG A 8 -14.49 -12.94 -31.85
C ARG A 8 -14.04 -11.59 -31.33
N ARG A 9 -14.94 -10.62 -31.16
CA ARG A 9 -14.64 -9.31 -30.57
C ARG A 9 -14.24 -9.45 -29.11
N ARG A 10 -14.92 -10.31 -28.33
CA ARG A 10 -14.58 -10.63 -26.94
C ARG A 10 -13.20 -11.27 -26.83
N ILE A 11 -12.87 -12.25 -27.67
CA ILE A 11 -11.53 -12.88 -27.69
C ILE A 11 -10.46 -11.82 -27.87
N ARG A 12 -10.56 -10.95 -28.88
CA ARG A 12 -9.58 -9.87 -29.12
C ARG A 12 -9.45 -8.91 -27.92
N SER A 13 -10.56 -8.57 -27.27
CA SER A 13 -10.56 -7.71 -26.09
C SER A 13 -9.81 -8.36 -24.92
N VAL A 14 -10.04 -9.66 -24.67
CA VAL A 14 -9.37 -10.39 -23.59
C VAL A 14 -7.89 -10.59 -23.90
N GLU A 15 -7.51 -10.86 -25.16
CA GLU A 15 -6.10 -10.92 -25.60
C GLU A 15 -5.38 -9.59 -25.37
N SER A 16 -6.04 -8.46 -25.67
CA SER A 16 -5.50 -7.14 -25.39
C SER A 16 -5.29 -6.94 -23.88
N THR A 17 -6.29 -7.32 -23.07
CA THR A 17 -6.20 -7.25 -21.60
C THR A 17 -5.06 -8.11 -21.08
N GLN A 18 -4.86 -9.32 -21.60
CA GLN A 18 -3.77 -10.21 -21.24
C GLN A 18 -2.39 -9.59 -21.52
N LYS A 19 -2.22 -8.94 -22.68
CA LYS A 19 -0.98 -8.25 -23.03
C LYS A 19 -0.71 -7.08 -22.06
N ILE A 20 -1.74 -6.30 -21.73
CA ILE A 20 -1.63 -5.16 -20.80
C ILE A 20 -1.25 -5.66 -19.39
N THR A 21 -1.94 -6.67 -18.86
CA THR A 21 -1.66 -7.18 -17.50
C THR A 21 -0.28 -7.80 -17.41
N ARG A 22 0.17 -8.50 -18.47
CA ARG A 22 1.54 -9.02 -18.56
C ARG A 22 2.59 -7.91 -18.53
N ALA A 23 2.38 -6.83 -19.28
CA ALA A 23 3.28 -5.66 -19.26
C ALA A 23 3.28 -4.99 -17.87
N MET A 24 2.11 -4.81 -17.25
CA MET A 24 1.99 -4.26 -15.91
C MET A 24 2.70 -5.11 -14.84
N LYS A 25 2.64 -6.46 -14.94
CA LYS A 25 3.41 -7.37 -14.09
C LYS A 25 4.91 -7.09 -14.18
N LEU A 26 5.46 -6.97 -15.40
CA LEU A 26 6.89 -6.74 -15.62
C LEU A 26 7.32 -5.36 -15.06
N VAL A 27 6.54 -4.32 -15.29
CA VAL A 27 6.80 -2.97 -14.74
C VAL A 27 6.76 -3.00 -13.22
N ALA A 28 5.77 -3.68 -12.62
CA ALA A 28 5.67 -3.80 -11.17
C ALA A 28 6.88 -4.55 -10.58
N ALA A 29 7.32 -5.63 -11.21
CA ALA A 29 8.52 -6.38 -10.79
C ALA A 29 9.79 -5.52 -10.82
N ALA A 30 10.02 -4.74 -11.90
CA ALA A 30 11.16 -3.85 -11.99
C ALA A 30 11.14 -2.74 -10.92
N LYS A 31 9.96 -2.15 -10.65
CA LYS A 31 9.78 -1.14 -9.60
C LYS A 31 9.96 -1.72 -8.20
N LEU A 32 9.46 -2.94 -7.95
CA LEU A 32 9.64 -3.65 -6.70
C LEU A 32 11.12 -3.88 -6.40
N ARG A 33 11.89 -4.38 -7.37
CA ARG A 33 13.32 -4.59 -7.20
C ARG A 33 14.04 -3.32 -6.76
N ARG A 34 13.77 -2.18 -7.42
CA ARG A 34 14.35 -0.89 -7.04
C ARG A 34 13.92 -0.42 -5.64
N ALA A 35 12.67 -0.69 -5.25
CA ALA A 35 12.19 -0.37 -3.90
C ALA A 35 12.91 -1.21 -2.85
N GLN A 36 13.09 -2.51 -3.09
CA GLN A 36 13.83 -3.41 -2.21
C GLN A 36 15.30 -2.99 -2.05
N GLU A 37 15.99 -2.65 -3.15
CA GLU A 37 17.36 -2.14 -3.11
C GLU A 37 17.48 -0.89 -2.22
N ARG A 38 16.51 0.04 -2.30
CA ARG A 38 16.47 1.23 -1.44
C ARG A 38 16.21 0.91 0.03
N ILE A 39 15.32 -0.04 0.34
CA ILE A 39 15.04 -0.49 1.72
C ILE A 39 16.30 -1.09 2.33
N VAL A 40 16.99 -1.97 1.58
CA VAL A 40 18.23 -2.60 2.04
C VAL A 40 19.33 -1.56 2.29
N ALA A 41 19.47 -0.58 1.40
CA ALA A 41 20.44 0.50 1.56
C ALA A 41 20.16 1.40 2.77
N ALA A 42 18.89 1.57 3.19
CA ALA A 42 18.52 2.38 4.34
C ALA A 42 18.69 1.65 5.70
N ARG A 43 18.71 0.31 5.73
CA ARG A 43 18.78 -0.50 6.96
C ARG A 43 19.95 -0.18 7.88
N PRO A 44 21.20 -0.04 7.38
CA PRO A 44 22.36 0.25 8.25
C PRO A 44 22.19 1.56 9.01
N TYR A 45 21.67 2.59 8.34
CA TYR A 45 21.42 3.90 8.97
C TYR A 45 20.31 3.80 10.04
N ALA A 46 19.20 3.15 9.73
CA ALA A 46 18.09 2.98 10.67
C ALA A 46 18.52 2.15 11.90
N GLY A 47 19.31 1.09 11.70
CA GLY A 47 19.85 0.27 12.80
C GLY A 47 20.78 1.06 13.71
N LYS A 48 21.71 1.85 13.14
CA LYS A 48 22.65 2.65 13.93
C LYS A 48 21.95 3.80 14.67
N MET A 49 20.93 4.39 14.04
CA MET A 49 20.09 5.41 14.68
C MET A 49 19.35 4.85 15.90
N ALA A 50 18.75 3.65 15.78
CA ALA A 50 18.05 3.00 16.88
C ALA A 50 19.01 2.65 18.05
N GLU A 51 20.21 2.15 17.74
CA GLU A 51 21.26 1.87 18.73
C GLU A 51 21.67 3.13 19.50
N LEU A 52 21.97 4.22 18.80
CA LEU A 52 22.36 5.50 19.40
C LEU A 52 21.24 6.08 20.27
N LEU A 53 20.00 6.05 19.80
CA LEU A 53 18.86 6.52 20.59
C LEU A 53 18.64 5.68 21.84
N GLY A 54 18.77 4.35 21.73
CA GLY A 54 18.68 3.46 22.88
C GLY A 54 19.67 3.81 23.98
N ASN A 55 20.92 4.05 23.61
CA ASN A 55 21.98 4.42 24.56
C ASN A 55 21.74 5.81 25.19
N LEU A 56 21.36 6.81 24.37
CA LEU A 56 21.09 8.17 24.83
C LEU A 56 19.88 8.25 25.79
N VAL A 57 18.78 7.58 25.47
CA VAL A 57 17.58 7.56 26.34
C VAL A 57 17.85 6.84 27.64
N SER A 58 18.67 5.78 27.62
CA SER A 58 19.09 5.06 28.82
C SER A 58 20.02 5.96 29.73
N SER A 59 20.92 6.72 29.11
CA SER A 59 21.81 7.63 29.83
C SER A 59 21.06 8.84 30.40
N ALA A 60 20.16 9.47 29.62
CA ALA A 60 19.38 10.63 30.07
C ALA A 60 18.37 10.25 31.18
N GLY A 61 17.81 9.02 31.15
CA GLY A 61 16.94 8.53 32.22
C GLY A 61 17.61 8.34 33.58
N ALA A 62 18.95 8.32 33.63
CA ALA A 62 19.73 8.22 34.86
C ALA A 62 19.98 9.59 35.54
N HIS A 63 19.67 10.71 34.87
CA HIS A 63 20.06 12.06 35.31
C HIS A 63 18.90 12.97 35.71
N ASP A 64 17.72 12.43 36.03
CA ASP A 64 16.53 13.17 36.54
C ASP A 64 16.15 14.46 35.75
N GLU A 65 16.57 14.60 34.52
CA GLU A 65 16.28 15.71 33.64
C GLU A 65 14.94 15.54 32.93
N ALA A 66 14.28 16.67 32.66
CA ALA A 66 12.97 16.66 32.00
C ALA A 66 13.04 15.93 30.63
N PRO A 67 12.23 14.90 30.40
CA PRO A 67 12.31 14.14 29.18
C PRO A 67 11.98 15.03 27.96
N HIS A 68 12.69 14.80 26.84
CA HIS A 68 12.44 15.55 25.61
C HIS A 68 10.94 15.51 25.24
N PRO A 69 10.30 16.61 24.79
CA PRO A 69 8.87 16.70 24.56
C PRO A 69 8.28 15.58 23.67
N LEU A 70 9.07 15.04 22.72
CA LEU A 70 8.64 13.92 21.85
C LEU A 70 8.60 12.55 22.56
N LEU A 71 9.14 12.45 23.78
CA LEU A 71 9.14 11.24 24.63
C LEU A 71 8.04 11.30 25.71
N VAL A 72 7.47 12.49 25.96
CA VAL A 72 6.48 12.69 27.02
C VAL A 72 5.14 12.05 26.63
N GLN A 73 4.67 11.09 27.43
CA GLN A 73 3.36 10.53 27.28
C GLN A 73 2.28 11.51 27.77
N ARG A 74 1.23 11.68 26.99
CA ARG A 74 0.07 12.51 27.34
C ARG A 74 -1.14 11.61 27.52
N ALA A 75 -1.87 11.79 28.61
CA ALA A 75 -3.08 11.03 28.92
C ALA A 75 -4.34 11.67 28.28
N GLY A 76 -4.26 12.10 27.03
CA GLY A 76 -5.36 12.78 26.34
C GLY A 76 -6.09 11.85 25.34
N PRO A 77 -7.33 12.20 24.94
CA PRO A 77 -8.12 11.40 24.02
C PRO A 77 -7.85 11.70 22.52
N ARG A 78 -7.04 12.72 22.22
CA ARG A 78 -6.84 13.21 20.85
C ARG A 78 -5.82 12.37 20.10
N ARG A 79 -6.30 11.58 19.13
CA ARG A 79 -5.43 10.69 18.34
C ARG A 79 -5.34 11.16 16.90
N GLN A 80 -4.14 11.12 16.35
CA GLN A 80 -3.92 11.32 14.93
C GLN A 80 -3.44 10.03 14.29
N VAL A 81 -4.11 9.65 13.19
CA VAL A 81 -3.80 8.41 12.47
C VAL A 81 -3.32 8.73 11.07
N VAL A 82 -2.09 8.34 10.77
CA VAL A 82 -1.50 8.44 9.45
C VAL A 82 -1.82 7.14 8.69
N ILE A 83 -2.55 7.24 7.61
CA ILE A 83 -2.99 6.09 6.81
C ILE A 83 -2.28 6.12 5.46
N ILE A 84 -1.43 5.12 5.21
CA ILE A 84 -0.61 5.05 4.00
C ILE A 84 -1.22 4.07 3.00
N THR A 85 -1.76 4.61 1.90
CA THR A 85 -2.37 3.85 0.79
C THR A 85 -1.75 4.25 -0.54
N ALA A 86 -2.07 3.54 -1.60
CA ALA A 86 -1.64 3.89 -2.95
C ALA A 86 -2.53 4.96 -3.61
N ASP A 87 -1.97 5.64 -4.63
CA ASP A 87 -2.76 6.50 -5.52
C ASP A 87 -3.57 5.69 -6.53
N ARG A 88 -3.08 4.54 -6.94
CA ARG A 88 -3.65 3.71 -8.01
C ARG A 88 -4.27 2.42 -7.45
N GLY A 89 -5.22 1.87 -8.20
CA GLY A 89 -5.78 0.54 -7.94
C GLY A 89 -4.97 -0.59 -8.60
N LEU A 90 -5.61 -1.73 -8.81
CA LEU A 90 -5.04 -2.92 -9.45
C LEU A 90 -3.86 -3.54 -8.67
N ALA A 91 -3.86 -3.38 -7.36
CA ALA A 91 -2.88 -3.95 -6.43
C ALA A 91 -3.57 -4.95 -5.47
N GLY A 92 -4.50 -5.76 -5.96
CA GLY A 92 -5.22 -6.73 -5.15
C GLY A 92 -5.91 -6.11 -3.93
N ALA A 93 -5.74 -6.73 -2.78
CA ALA A 93 -6.31 -6.30 -1.50
C ALA A 93 -5.46 -5.24 -0.75
N PHE A 94 -4.36 -4.75 -1.32
CA PHE A 94 -3.42 -3.83 -0.67
C PHE A 94 -4.12 -2.64 0.01
N ASN A 95 -4.92 -1.87 -0.74
CA ASN A 95 -5.60 -0.70 -0.20
C ASN A 95 -6.75 -1.07 0.74
N SER A 96 -7.53 -2.10 0.41
CA SER A 96 -8.68 -2.52 1.22
C SER A 96 -8.28 -3.06 2.59
N ASN A 97 -7.14 -3.73 2.69
CA ASN A 97 -6.62 -4.23 3.96
C ASN A 97 -6.19 -3.08 4.89
N ILE A 98 -5.50 -2.06 4.37
CA ILE A 98 -5.13 -0.85 5.13
C ILE A 98 -6.37 -0.11 5.60
N VAL A 99 -7.32 0.12 4.70
CA VAL A 99 -8.58 0.80 5.04
C VAL A 99 -9.35 0.04 6.12
N ARG A 100 -9.42 -1.29 6.03
CA ARG A 100 -10.04 -2.13 7.05
C ARG A 100 -9.33 -1.98 8.38
N ARG A 101 -8.00 -2.13 8.41
CA ARG A 101 -7.20 -1.98 9.63
C ARG A 101 -7.39 -0.62 10.30
N ALA A 102 -7.39 0.46 9.49
CA ALA A 102 -7.61 1.81 9.99
C ALA A 102 -9.02 1.99 10.58
N ARG A 103 -10.05 1.52 9.90
CA ARG A 103 -11.43 1.56 10.42
C ARG A 103 -11.59 0.78 11.73
N ASP A 104 -10.99 -0.40 11.80
CA ASP A 104 -11.08 -1.25 12.98
C ASP A 104 -10.40 -0.56 14.16
N PHE A 105 -9.23 0.04 13.95
CA PHE A 105 -8.53 0.83 14.96
C PHE A 105 -9.35 2.05 15.43
N ILE A 106 -9.88 2.85 14.49
CA ILE A 106 -10.68 4.03 14.82
C ILE A 106 -11.93 3.64 15.62
N ARG A 107 -12.59 2.52 15.25
CA ARG A 107 -13.79 2.05 15.92
C ARG A 107 -13.53 1.45 17.31
N GLN A 108 -12.37 0.79 17.48
CA GLN A 108 -11.94 0.23 18.77
C GLN A 108 -11.33 1.29 19.69
N SER A 109 -10.88 2.40 19.12
CA SER A 109 -10.38 3.51 19.87
C SER A 109 -11.51 4.14 20.68
N SER A 110 -11.38 4.14 22.02
CA SER A 110 -12.30 4.85 22.91
C SER A 110 -12.11 6.38 22.84
N ALA A 111 -11.24 6.87 21.96
CA ALA A 111 -10.96 8.28 21.78
C ALA A 111 -12.05 8.94 20.93
N PRO A 112 -12.77 9.96 21.43
CA PRO A 112 -13.80 10.65 20.67
C PRO A 112 -13.23 11.48 19.52
N ASP A 113 -11.98 11.93 19.61
CA ASP A 113 -11.32 12.83 18.65
C ASP A 113 -10.19 12.12 17.88
N VAL A 114 -10.58 11.47 16.78
CA VAL A 114 -9.62 10.89 15.85
C VAL A 114 -9.54 11.74 14.60
N THR A 115 -8.35 12.30 14.33
CA THR A 115 -8.05 13.02 13.09
C THR A 115 -7.16 12.19 12.17
N LEU A 116 -7.31 12.38 10.86
CA LEU A 116 -6.58 11.61 9.87
C LEU A 116 -5.57 12.46 9.10
N VAL A 117 -4.40 11.88 8.86
CA VAL A 117 -3.46 12.29 7.82
C VAL A 117 -3.41 11.16 6.81
N VAL A 118 -3.73 11.45 5.56
CA VAL A 118 -3.89 10.39 4.56
C VAL A 118 -2.85 10.54 3.45
N VAL A 119 -2.07 9.49 3.26
CA VAL A 119 -1.14 9.38 2.15
C VAL A 119 -1.76 8.45 1.10
N GLY A 120 -1.86 8.96 -0.13
CA GLY A 120 -2.43 8.24 -1.26
C GLY A 120 -3.92 8.45 -1.49
N ARG A 121 -4.26 8.52 -2.77
CA ARG A 121 -5.61 8.87 -3.25
C ARG A 121 -6.68 7.87 -2.81
N LYS A 122 -6.34 6.56 -2.77
CA LYS A 122 -7.33 5.53 -2.42
C LYS A 122 -7.85 5.65 -0.98
N GLY A 123 -6.97 5.96 -0.04
CA GLY A 123 -7.36 6.24 1.34
C GLY A 123 -8.14 7.54 1.46
N ARG A 124 -7.62 8.64 0.87
CA ARG A 124 -8.31 9.93 0.88
C ARG A 124 -9.75 9.80 0.39
N ASP A 125 -9.95 9.22 -0.79
CA ASP A 125 -11.29 9.12 -1.40
C ASP A 125 -12.23 8.25 -0.54
N PHE A 126 -11.69 7.22 0.11
CA PHE A 126 -12.48 6.36 1.00
C PHE A 126 -12.94 7.09 2.25
N PHE A 127 -12.04 7.73 2.98
CA PHE A 127 -12.34 8.37 4.27
C PHE A 127 -13.13 9.67 4.09
N ARG A 128 -12.81 10.45 3.06
CA ARG A 128 -13.54 11.69 2.74
C ARG A 128 -15.02 11.43 2.46
N ARG A 129 -15.34 10.38 1.68
CA ARG A 129 -16.74 10.01 1.37
C ARG A 129 -17.54 9.54 2.59
N ARG A 130 -16.88 9.21 3.68
CA ARG A 130 -17.51 8.75 4.93
C ARG A 130 -17.49 9.77 6.05
N GLY A 131 -17.16 11.01 5.74
CA GLY A 131 -17.23 12.12 6.69
C GLY A 131 -16.12 12.14 7.75
N PHE A 132 -15.03 11.40 7.56
CA PHE A 132 -13.90 11.46 8.48
C PHE A 132 -13.14 12.79 8.35
N THR A 133 -12.69 13.35 9.48
CA THR A 133 -11.90 14.56 9.51
C THR A 133 -10.47 14.29 9.02
N ILE A 134 -10.15 14.76 7.81
CA ILE A 134 -8.81 14.67 7.24
C ILE A 134 -8.13 16.02 7.44
N LYS A 135 -7.13 16.08 8.35
CA LYS A 135 -6.34 17.29 8.62
C LYS A 135 -5.39 17.61 7.46
N ARG A 136 -4.81 16.57 6.85
CA ARG A 136 -3.89 16.72 5.72
C ARG A 136 -3.94 15.49 4.81
N ASP A 137 -3.81 15.72 3.50
CA ASP A 137 -3.61 14.66 2.52
C ASP A 137 -2.37 14.92 1.66
N MET A 138 -1.67 13.83 1.28
CA MET A 138 -0.48 13.88 0.44
C MET A 138 -0.59 12.86 -0.69
N LEU A 139 -0.49 13.33 -1.93
CA LEU A 139 -0.85 12.59 -3.13
C LEU A 139 0.20 12.78 -4.23
N GLY A 140 0.28 11.81 -5.15
CA GLY A 140 0.96 11.98 -6.44
C GLY A 140 2.49 11.90 -6.42
N PHE A 141 3.13 11.58 -5.29
CA PHE A 141 4.58 11.53 -5.16
C PHE A 141 5.20 10.13 -5.22
N TRP A 142 4.39 9.07 -5.29
CA TRP A 142 4.85 7.68 -5.19
C TRP A 142 5.89 7.29 -6.24
N ASP A 143 5.77 7.79 -7.46
CA ASP A 143 6.75 7.51 -8.53
C ASP A 143 8.11 8.21 -8.29
N ARG A 144 8.15 9.25 -7.42
CA ARG A 144 9.33 10.06 -7.07
C ARG A 144 9.53 10.14 -5.55
N LEU A 145 9.16 9.08 -4.83
CA LEU A 145 9.32 9.05 -3.37
C LEU A 145 10.76 9.36 -2.98
N ALA A 146 10.92 10.39 -2.17
CA ALA A 146 12.19 10.87 -1.61
C ALA A 146 12.03 11.15 -0.11
N TYR A 147 13.15 11.24 0.60
CA TYR A 147 13.19 11.53 2.04
C TYR A 147 12.47 12.85 2.40
N GLY A 148 12.54 13.86 1.53
CA GLY A 148 11.84 15.14 1.73
C GLY A 148 10.34 15.01 1.91
N HIS A 149 9.66 14.07 1.23
CA HIS A 149 8.23 13.83 1.45
C HIS A 149 7.95 13.25 2.85
N ALA A 150 8.82 12.37 3.31
CA ALA A 150 8.71 11.83 4.67
C ALA A 150 8.98 12.91 5.72
N ALA A 151 9.97 13.76 5.48
CA ALA A 151 10.28 14.87 6.36
C ALA A 151 9.10 15.85 6.47
N GLU A 152 8.47 16.21 5.36
CA GLU A 152 7.27 17.08 5.35
C GLU A 152 6.11 16.50 6.16
N ILE A 153 5.86 15.19 6.05
CA ILE A 153 4.84 14.50 6.86
C ILE A 153 5.25 14.51 8.33
N ALA A 154 6.47 14.08 8.64
CA ALA A 154 6.95 13.96 10.01
C ALA A 154 6.99 15.32 10.73
N ASP A 155 7.43 16.38 10.06
CA ASP A 155 7.48 17.72 10.62
C ASP A 155 6.08 18.28 10.91
N PHE A 156 5.10 17.97 10.06
CA PHE A 156 3.72 18.29 10.33
C PHE A 156 3.21 17.56 11.58
N LEU A 157 3.46 16.24 11.69
CA LEU A 157 3.02 15.42 12.82
C LEU A 157 3.67 15.85 14.13
N MET A 158 4.99 16.13 14.10
CA MET A 158 5.71 16.61 15.28
C MET A 158 5.19 17.96 15.76
N ARG A 159 4.90 18.90 14.85
CA ARG A 159 4.29 20.19 15.24
C ARG A 159 2.95 20.00 15.93
N GLN A 160 2.04 19.20 15.33
CA GLN A 160 0.73 18.91 15.93
C GLN A 160 0.86 18.31 17.35
N TYR A 161 1.88 17.47 17.54
CA TYR A 161 2.18 16.88 18.84
C TYR A 161 2.76 17.89 19.81
N LEU A 162 3.77 18.68 19.42
CA LEU A 162 4.43 19.68 20.25
C LEU A 162 3.46 20.80 20.67
N ASP A 163 2.61 21.25 19.76
CA ASP A 163 1.58 22.27 20.00
C ASP A 163 0.38 21.72 20.82
N ALA A 164 0.49 20.49 21.29
CA ALA A 164 -0.54 19.79 22.05
C ALA A 164 -1.91 19.75 21.35
N GLU A 165 -1.97 19.75 20.02
CA GLU A 165 -3.20 19.52 19.27
C GLU A 165 -3.59 18.04 19.27
N VAL A 166 -2.60 17.13 19.42
CA VAL A 166 -2.79 15.68 19.50
C VAL A 166 -1.97 15.09 20.62
N ASP A 167 -2.43 14.00 21.20
CA ASP A 167 -1.80 13.31 22.33
C ASP A 167 -1.07 12.03 21.89
N GLU A 168 -1.51 11.41 20.79
CA GLU A 168 -0.88 10.24 20.19
C GLU A 168 -0.90 10.32 18.66
N VAL A 169 0.16 9.85 18.03
CA VAL A 169 0.24 9.70 16.56
C VAL A 169 0.57 8.27 16.21
N HIS A 170 -0.27 7.66 15.37
CA HIS A 170 -0.12 6.29 14.90
C HIS A 170 0.06 6.23 13.39
N LEU A 171 0.90 5.30 12.92
CA LEU A 171 1.06 4.96 11.50
C LEU A 171 0.30 3.67 11.20
N ILE A 172 -0.46 3.66 10.11
CA ILE A 172 -1.07 2.45 9.54
C ILE A 172 -0.58 2.29 8.11
N TYR A 173 0.19 1.25 7.88
CA TYR A 173 0.82 0.98 6.60
C TYR A 173 0.96 -0.52 6.34
N ASN A 174 1.35 -0.91 5.12
CA ASN A 174 1.67 -2.31 4.82
C ASN A 174 3.17 -2.56 5.00
N GLU A 175 3.53 -3.33 6.00
CA GLU A 175 4.86 -3.89 6.16
C GLU A 175 5.14 -4.89 5.03
N PHE A 176 6.26 -4.72 4.36
CA PHE A 176 6.69 -5.61 3.27
C PHE A 176 7.43 -6.84 3.81
N ARG A 177 6.78 -7.99 3.88
CA ARG A 177 7.39 -9.26 4.28
C ARG A 177 7.93 -10.03 3.09
N SER A 178 7.13 -10.12 2.03
CA SER A 178 7.50 -10.77 0.78
C SER A 178 6.62 -10.27 -0.37
N VAL A 179 6.91 -10.73 -1.59
CA VAL A 179 6.09 -10.43 -2.77
C VAL A 179 4.64 -10.88 -2.59
N ALA A 180 4.42 -12.00 -1.92
CA ALA A 180 3.09 -12.57 -1.72
C ALA A 180 2.41 -12.04 -0.44
N VAL A 181 3.17 -11.55 0.54
CA VAL A 181 2.65 -11.20 1.86
C VAL A 181 2.98 -9.76 2.20
N GLN A 182 1.94 -8.93 2.29
CA GLN A 182 1.98 -7.58 2.82
C GLN A 182 1.09 -7.55 4.07
N ARG A 183 1.67 -7.20 5.20
CA ARG A 183 0.98 -7.19 6.49
C ARG A 183 0.57 -5.77 6.87
N PRO A 184 -0.74 -5.47 7.03
CA PRO A 184 -1.16 -4.19 7.59
C PRO A 184 -0.74 -4.11 9.06
N VAL A 185 0.08 -3.13 9.39
CA VAL A 185 0.55 -2.88 10.76
C VAL A 185 0.03 -1.55 11.27
N LEU A 186 -0.11 -1.49 12.57
CA LEU A 186 -0.36 -0.27 13.36
C LEU A 186 0.85 -0.07 14.24
N GLU A 187 1.48 1.08 14.14
CA GLU A 187 2.68 1.42 14.87
C GLU A 187 2.51 2.81 15.51
N GLN A 188 2.83 2.96 16.77
CA GLN A 188 2.82 4.25 17.44
C GLN A 188 4.07 5.03 17.00
N LEU A 189 3.88 6.26 16.53
CA LEU A 189 4.98 7.14 16.12
C LEU A 189 5.32 8.15 17.22
N LEU A 190 4.29 8.75 17.84
CA LEU A 190 4.44 9.72 18.92
C LEU A 190 3.41 9.42 20.03
N PRO A 191 3.80 9.59 21.30
CA PRO A 191 5.16 9.75 21.76
C PRO A 191 6.04 8.58 21.30
N ILE A 192 7.34 8.81 21.13
CA ILE A 192 8.28 7.76 20.72
C ILE A 192 8.28 6.68 21.81
N PRO A 193 8.00 5.40 21.48
CA PRO A 193 7.97 4.33 22.47
C PRO A 193 9.34 4.15 23.13
N ARG A 194 9.38 4.08 24.45
CA ARG A 194 10.63 3.87 25.21
C ARG A 194 11.31 2.54 24.88
N ALA A 195 10.54 1.49 24.55
CA ALA A 195 11.06 0.20 24.14
C ALA A 195 11.86 0.28 22.82
N GLU A 196 11.46 1.13 21.86
CA GLU A 196 12.24 1.37 20.65
C GLU A 196 13.52 2.17 20.94
N ALA A 197 13.53 2.91 22.02
CA ALA A 197 14.68 3.66 22.48
C ALA A 197 15.63 2.85 23.40
N GLY A 198 15.25 1.66 23.89
CA GLY A 198 16.00 0.96 24.92
C GLY A 198 16.20 -0.54 24.80
N GLU A 199 15.51 -1.27 23.92
CA GLU A 199 15.63 -2.75 23.81
C GLU A 199 16.67 -3.27 22.82
N GLY A 200 17.42 -2.41 22.14
CA GLY A 200 18.65 -2.83 21.48
C GLY A 200 19.75 -2.90 22.49
N ARG A 201 20.12 -4.13 22.97
CA ARG A 201 21.32 -4.44 23.75
C ARG A 201 22.07 -3.18 24.17
N ALA A 202 21.89 -2.74 25.42
CA ALA A 202 22.80 -1.82 26.05
C ALA A 202 24.20 -2.45 26.02
N THR A 203 24.88 -2.30 24.90
CA THR A 203 26.33 -2.39 24.92
C THR A 203 26.72 -1.18 25.74
N THR A 204 27.20 -1.43 26.90
CA THR A 204 27.84 -0.45 27.82
C THR A 204 29.07 0.14 27.12
N VAL A 205 28.84 0.87 26.02
CA VAL A 205 29.86 1.71 25.43
C VAL A 205 29.56 3.09 25.95
N ASP A 206 30.40 3.57 26.87
CA ASP A 206 30.38 4.96 27.30
C ASP A 206 30.77 5.83 26.12
N TYR A 207 29.78 6.49 25.53
CA TYR A 207 30.00 7.49 24.50
C TYR A 207 30.30 8.84 25.15
N LEU A 208 31.30 9.51 24.65
CA LEU A 208 31.53 10.95 24.93
C LEU A 208 30.50 11.72 24.06
N TYR A 209 29.60 12.42 24.72
CA TYR A 209 28.56 13.22 24.07
C TYR A 209 29.01 14.69 24.03
N GLU A 210 29.17 15.21 22.81
CA GLU A 210 29.51 16.63 22.58
C GLU A 210 28.42 17.28 21.71
N PRO A 211 27.82 18.43 22.09
CA PRO A 211 28.11 19.23 23.26
C PRO A 211 27.45 18.70 24.55
N SER A 212 26.29 18.04 24.47
CA SER A 212 25.60 17.39 25.59
C SER A 212 24.61 16.33 25.09
N PRO A 213 24.23 15.34 25.94
CA PRO A 213 23.22 14.33 25.59
C PRO A 213 21.90 14.96 25.17
N GLU A 214 21.43 16.03 25.80
CA GLU A 214 20.16 16.72 25.55
C GLU A 214 20.17 17.40 24.16
N ALA A 215 21.27 18.07 23.81
CA ALA A 215 21.44 18.71 22.51
C ALA A 215 21.41 17.67 21.37
N ILE A 216 22.08 16.53 21.60
CA ILE A 216 22.10 15.42 20.64
C ILE A 216 20.69 14.80 20.51
N LEU A 217 19.97 14.58 21.63
CA LEU A 217 18.59 14.11 21.61
C LEU A 217 17.66 15.06 20.85
N GLY A 218 17.82 16.37 21.05
CA GLY A 218 17.09 17.41 20.33
C GLY A 218 17.21 17.30 18.80
N ASP A 219 18.36 16.86 18.31
CA ASP A 219 18.62 16.66 16.88
C ASP A 219 18.23 15.26 16.39
N LEU A 220 18.50 14.22 17.19
CA LEU A 220 18.29 12.84 16.78
C LEU A 220 16.81 12.41 16.79
N LEU A 221 16.02 12.84 17.78
CA LEU A 221 14.61 12.44 17.88
C LEU A 221 13.78 12.91 16.68
N PRO A 222 13.88 14.17 16.21
CA PRO A 222 13.20 14.56 14.97
C PRO A 222 13.67 13.77 13.74
N ARG A 223 14.98 13.48 13.64
CA ARG A 223 15.52 12.65 12.55
C ARG A 223 15.00 11.22 12.62
N HIS A 224 14.87 10.67 13.82
CA HIS A 224 14.27 9.34 14.02
C HIS A 224 12.84 9.31 13.52
N VAL A 225 11.98 10.25 13.93
CA VAL A 225 10.59 10.35 13.47
C VAL A 225 10.51 10.43 11.94
N ARG A 226 11.32 11.28 11.30
CA ARG A 226 11.39 11.37 9.84
C ARG A 226 11.81 10.05 9.20
N THR A 227 12.75 9.34 9.81
CA THR A 227 13.24 8.04 9.32
C THR A 227 12.18 6.94 9.44
N GLN A 228 11.42 6.92 10.55
CA GLN A 228 10.31 5.97 10.71
C GLN A 228 9.20 6.21 9.69
N VAL A 229 8.82 7.46 9.44
CA VAL A 229 7.86 7.80 8.38
C VAL A 229 8.41 7.39 7.01
N PHE A 230 9.69 7.64 6.72
CA PHE A 230 10.30 7.25 5.46
C PHE A 230 10.31 5.73 5.28
N ARG A 231 10.64 4.97 6.33
CA ARG A 231 10.58 3.51 6.36
C ARG A 231 9.16 3.02 6.01
N ALA A 232 8.15 3.54 6.70
CA ALA A 232 6.75 3.16 6.47
C ALA A 232 6.30 3.44 5.01
N LEU A 233 6.71 4.58 4.44
CA LEU A 233 6.43 4.91 3.04
C LEU A 233 7.14 3.94 2.08
N MET A 234 8.41 3.63 2.32
CA MET A 234 9.19 2.72 1.47
C MET A 234 8.66 1.29 1.51
N GLU A 235 8.32 0.78 2.70
CA GLU A 235 7.72 -0.55 2.85
C GLU A 235 6.34 -0.62 2.18
N SER A 236 5.51 0.39 2.36
CA SER A 236 4.21 0.50 1.69
C SER A 236 4.36 0.52 0.16
N LEU A 237 5.35 1.24 -0.38
CA LEU A 237 5.65 1.30 -1.81
C LEU A 237 6.06 -0.07 -2.36
N ALA A 238 6.96 -0.76 -1.66
CA ALA A 238 7.38 -2.11 -2.03
C ALA A 238 6.19 -3.09 -1.96
N GLY A 239 5.37 -2.98 -0.90
CA GLY A 239 4.15 -3.77 -0.72
C GLY A 239 3.14 -3.56 -1.85
N GLU A 240 2.95 -2.31 -2.29
CA GLU A 240 2.08 -1.98 -3.42
C GLU A 240 2.57 -2.64 -4.71
N TYR A 241 3.88 -2.55 -5.01
CA TYR A 241 4.43 -3.18 -6.23
C TYR A 241 4.37 -4.70 -6.17
N GLY A 242 4.62 -5.32 -5.00
CA GLY A 242 4.47 -6.75 -4.79
C GLY A 242 3.02 -7.20 -5.02
N ALA A 243 2.07 -6.56 -4.37
CA ALA A 243 0.65 -6.84 -4.52
C ALA A 243 0.16 -6.64 -5.97
N ARG A 244 0.62 -5.59 -6.66
CA ARG A 244 0.31 -5.37 -8.06
C ARG A 244 0.88 -6.44 -8.96
N MET A 245 2.13 -6.86 -8.75
CA MET A 245 2.76 -7.92 -9.51
C MET A 245 1.95 -9.21 -9.42
N THR A 246 1.59 -9.63 -8.21
CA THR A 246 0.78 -10.84 -7.97
C THR A 246 -0.63 -10.72 -8.57
N ALA A 247 -1.29 -9.57 -8.42
CA ALA A 247 -2.61 -9.33 -8.97
C ALA A 247 -2.60 -9.35 -10.52
N MET A 248 -1.58 -8.79 -11.15
CA MET A 248 -1.44 -8.80 -12.61
C MET A 248 -1.06 -10.18 -13.15
N GLU A 249 -0.33 -10.98 -12.37
CA GLU A 249 -0.06 -12.38 -12.72
C GLU A 249 -1.34 -13.21 -12.73
N ALA A 250 -2.14 -13.13 -11.68
CA ALA A 250 -3.45 -13.78 -11.61
C ALA A 250 -4.39 -13.33 -12.74
N ALA A 251 -4.45 -12.00 -13.00
CA ALA A 251 -5.26 -11.46 -14.08
C ALA A 251 -4.80 -11.97 -15.47
N THR A 252 -3.49 -12.11 -15.69
CA THR A 252 -2.94 -12.64 -16.95
C THR A 252 -3.30 -14.12 -17.14
N LYS A 253 -3.24 -14.91 -16.05
CA LYS A 253 -3.64 -16.32 -16.06
C LYS A 253 -5.12 -16.47 -16.35
N ASN A 254 -5.97 -15.74 -15.63
CA ASN A 254 -7.43 -15.77 -15.84
C ASN A 254 -7.82 -15.33 -17.26
N ALA A 255 -7.12 -14.34 -17.83
CA ALA A 255 -7.35 -13.92 -19.21
C ALA A 255 -7.01 -15.04 -20.20
N LYS A 256 -5.93 -15.80 -19.96
CA LYS A 256 -5.57 -16.96 -20.80
C LYS A 256 -6.66 -18.03 -20.77
N GLU A 257 -7.11 -18.41 -19.59
CA GLU A 257 -8.18 -19.40 -19.40
C GLU A 257 -9.49 -18.94 -20.08
N MET A 258 -9.83 -17.66 -19.98
CA MET A 258 -11.00 -17.09 -20.64
C MET A 258 -10.89 -17.13 -22.17
N ILE A 259 -9.71 -16.90 -22.75
CA ILE A 259 -9.48 -17.03 -24.20
C ILE A 259 -9.72 -18.47 -24.65
N GLU A 260 -9.22 -19.45 -23.90
CA GLU A 260 -9.43 -20.87 -24.21
C GLU A 260 -10.94 -21.23 -24.23
N VAL A 261 -11.68 -20.83 -23.19
CA VAL A 261 -13.13 -21.06 -23.12
C VAL A 261 -13.88 -20.36 -24.25
N LEU A 262 -13.57 -19.12 -24.54
CA LEU A 262 -14.19 -18.36 -25.62
C LEU A 262 -13.86 -18.94 -27.00
N THR A 263 -12.68 -19.51 -27.19
CA THR A 263 -12.28 -20.17 -28.43
C THR A 263 -13.11 -21.45 -28.67
N ILE A 264 -13.33 -22.24 -27.64
CA ILE A 264 -14.19 -23.42 -27.71
C ILE A 264 -15.62 -23.00 -28.06
N GLN A 265 -16.15 -21.98 -27.39
CA GLN A 265 -17.51 -21.45 -27.70
C GLN A 265 -17.62 -20.92 -29.13
N TYR A 266 -16.59 -20.25 -29.62
CA TYR A 266 -16.53 -19.75 -31.00
C TYR A 266 -16.57 -20.89 -32.01
N ASN A 267 -15.77 -21.94 -31.79
CA ASN A 267 -15.74 -23.11 -32.70
C ASN A 267 -17.07 -23.85 -32.71
N LYS A 268 -17.69 -24.05 -31.52
CA LYS A 268 -19.03 -24.65 -31.43
C LYS A 268 -20.09 -23.84 -32.20
N ALA A 269 -20.17 -22.54 -31.93
CA ALA A 269 -21.12 -21.66 -32.61
C ALA A 269 -20.88 -21.59 -34.14
N ARG A 270 -19.59 -21.67 -34.56
CA ARG A 270 -19.24 -21.75 -35.99
C ARG A 270 -19.75 -23.01 -36.61
N GLN A 271 -19.57 -24.18 -35.97
CA GLN A 271 -20.07 -25.46 -36.45
C GLN A 271 -21.60 -25.48 -36.53
N GLU A 272 -22.27 -24.99 -35.48
CA GLU A 272 -23.76 -24.89 -35.49
C GLU A 272 -24.26 -24.01 -36.64
N LYS A 273 -23.60 -22.90 -36.92
CA LYS A 273 -23.95 -22.01 -38.02
C LYS A 273 -23.77 -22.69 -39.37
N ILE A 274 -22.62 -23.37 -39.59
CA ILE A 274 -22.36 -24.11 -40.84
C ILE A 274 -23.40 -25.20 -41.06
N THR A 275 -23.67 -25.99 -39.99
CA THR A 275 -24.67 -27.05 -40.06
C THR A 275 -26.07 -26.51 -40.42
N LYS A 276 -26.45 -25.38 -39.80
CA LYS A 276 -27.71 -24.72 -40.09
C LYS A 276 -27.78 -24.23 -41.55
N GLU A 277 -26.75 -23.57 -42.06
CA GLU A 277 -26.66 -23.10 -43.45
C GLU A 277 -26.75 -24.27 -44.44
N LEU A 278 -26.11 -25.42 -44.15
CA LEU A 278 -26.22 -26.62 -44.96
C LEU A 278 -27.63 -27.20 -44.95
N LEU A 279 -28.27 -27.27 -43.79
CA LEU A 279 -29.66 -27.76 -43.69
C LEU A 279 -30.63 -26.83 -44.40
N ASP A 280 -30.44 -25.52 -44.33
CA ASP A 280 -31.27 -24.55 -45.04
C ASP A 280 -31.11 -24.71 -46.57
N ILE A 281 -29.91 -24.99 -47.09
CA ILE A 281 -29.67 -25.25 -48.53
C ILE A 281 -30.30 -26.57 -48.96
N VAL A 282 -30.09 -27.66 -48.20
CA VAL A 282 -30.66 -28.99 -48.54
C VAL A 282 -32.17 -28.95 -48.47
N GLY A 283 -32.75 -28.33 -47.43
CA GLY A 283 -34.22 -28.19 -47.33
C GLY A 283 -34.80 -27.32 -48.41
N GLY A 284 -34.13 -26.27 -48.87
CA GLY A 284 -34.55 -25.46 -50.01
C GLY A 284 -34.48 -26.22 -51.34
N ALA A 285 -33.47 -27.04 -51.58
CA ALA A 285 -33.31 -27.87 -52.76
C ALA A 285 -34.42 -28.96 -52.86
N GLU A 286 -34.72 -29.55 -51.67
CA GLU A 286 -35.82 -30.58 -51.64
C GLU A 286 -37.20 -29.97 -51.87
N ALA A 287 -37.48 -28.80 -51.32
CA ALA A 287 -38.73 -28.09 -51.55
C ALA A 287 -38.92 -27.69 -53.03
N LEU A 288 -37.83 -27.31 -53.73
CA LEU A 288 -37.87 -27.03 -55.17
C LEU A 288 -38.13 -28.28 -56.03
N LYS A 289 -37.60 -29.46 -55.65
CA LYS A 289 -37.88 -30.72 -56.31
C LYS A 289 -39.37 -31.10 -56.20
N GLN A 290 -39.90 -31.03 -54.99
CA GLN A 290 -41.33 -31.35 -54.78
C GLN A 290 -42.29 -30.39 -55.49
N GLY A 291 -41.90 -29.09 -55.62
CA GLY A 291 -42.65 -28.09 -56.34
C GLY A 291 -42.56 -28.23 -57.88
N ALA A 292 -41.58 -28.99 -58.43
CA ALA A 292 -41.45 -29.28 -59.87
C ALA A 292 -42.15 -30.58 -60.30
N GLU A 293 -42.51 -31.42 -59.34
CA GLU A 293 -43.21 -32.66 -59.52
C GLU A 293 -44.76 -32.53 -59.35
N ALA A 294 -45.23 -31.39 -58.88
CA ALA A 294 -46.64 -31.01 -58.74
C ALA A 294 -47.10 -30.07 -59.88
#